data_4f0a9f09866f4d23184e845002a2427f
#
_entry.id   4f0a9f09866f4d23184e845002a2427f
#
_cell.length_a   1.000
_cell.length_b   1.000
_cell.length_c   1.000
_cell.angle_alpha   90.00
_cell.angle_beta   90.00
_cell.angle_gamma   90.00
#
_symmetry.space_group_name_H-M   'P 1'
#
loop_
_entity.id
_entity.type
_entity.pdbx_description
1 polymer ?
#
loop_
_entity_poly.entity_id
_entity_poly.type
_entity_poly.pdbx_seq_one_letter_code
_entity_poly.pdbx_strand_id
1 'polypeptide(L)'
;MPARARLRSGTVGLEDRDALRVLQTAIDPQAPSDDLIRSIYAHWFAIDTTVRDLFPPDLAHQRAAFGEAMHWVLGELVAQRSQEPVAFLAQLGRDHRKYGVTEAHYETMRRAWYAAIRSGLADHWTAAVDEAAVAAINLITGI
;
A
#
# COMPACT_ATOMS: atom_id res chain seq x y z
N MET A 1 -30.36 -3.94 -4.79
CA MET A 1 -29.16 -3.13 -4.86
C MET A 1 -27.95 -3.76 -4.19
N PRO A 2 -28.05 -5.01 -3.68
CA PRO A 2 -26.94 -5.60 -2.94
C PRO A 2 -25.63 -5.68 -3.74
N ALA A 3 -25.69 -6.07 -5.01
CA ALA A 3 -24.48 -6.19 -5.84
C ALA A 3 -23.82 -4.82 -6.08
N ARG A 4 -24.64 -3.79 -6.29
CA ARG A 4 -24.14 -2.43 -6.49
C ARG A 4 -23.52 -1.88 -5.21
N ALA A 5 -24.14 -2.17 -4.07
CA ALA A 5 -23.61 -1.76 -2.77
C ALA A 5 -22.27 -2.44 -2.49
N ARG A 6 -22.11 -3.71 -2.84
CA ARG A 6 -20.85 -4.42 -2.67
C ARG A 6 -19.74 -3.86 -3.53
N LEU A 7 -20.03 -3.51 -4.79
CA LEU A 7 -19.05 -2.87 -5.67
C LEU A 7 -18.61 -1.52 -5.11
N ARG A 8 -19.56 -0.75 -4.58
CA ARG A 8 -19.26 0.53 -3.97
C ARG A 8 -18.45 0.35 -2.68
N SER A 9 -18.70 -0.70 -1.90
CA SER A 9 -17.94 -0.98 -0.69
C SER A 9 -16.45 -1.15 -0.97
N GLY A 10 -16.08 -1.76 -2.13
CA GLY A 10 -14.69 -1.93 -2.50
C GLY A 10 -13.96 -0.63 -2.81
N THR A 11 -14.71 0.47 -3.09
CA THR A 11 -14.12 1.77 -3.48
C THR A 11 -14.51 2.90 -2.54
N VAL A 12 -15.39 2.67 -1.57
CA VAL A 12 -15.89 3.71 -0.67
C VAL A 12 -14.74 4.43 0.05
N GLY A 13 -13.73 3.69 0.49
CA GLY A 13 -12.58 4.30 1.15
C GLY A 13 -11.78 5.22 0.25
N LEU A 14 -11.81 5.02 -1.07
CA LEU A 14 -11.10 5.86 -2.04
C LEU A 14 -11.80 7.19 -2.29
N GLU A 15 -13.04 7.37 -1.82
CA GLU A 15 -13.76 8.61 -1.93
C GLU A 15 -13.46 9.56 -0.76
N ASP A 16 -12.92 9.04 0.33
CA ASP A 16 -12.60 9.82 1.52
C ASP A 16 -11.19 10.42 1.40
N ARG A 17 -11.14 11.65 0.91
CA ARG A 17 -9.87 12.35 0.66
C ARG A 17 -9.09 12.61 1.93
N ASP A 18 -9.76 12.92 3.03
CA ASP A 18 -9.08 13.20 4.30
C ASP A 18 -8.42 11.92 4.84
N ALA A 19 -9.12 10.79 4.77
CA ALA A 19 -8.54 9.51 5.19
C ALA A 19 -7.37 9.10 4.30
N LEU A 20 -7.49 9.29 2.98
CA LEU A 20 -6.38 9.02 2.05
C LEU A 20 -5.17 9.91 2.36
N ARG A 21 -5.41 11.16 2.72
CA ARG A 21 -4.33 12.08 3.07
C ARG A 21 -3.60 11.66 4.34
N VAL A 22 -4.32 11.10 5.31
CA VAL A 22 -3.68 10.53 6.51
C VAL A 22 -2.71 9.41 6.10
N LEU A 23 -3.13 8.53 5.21
CA LEU A 23 -2.29 7.44 4.72
C LEU A 23 -1.09 7.98 3.93
N GLN A 24 -1.30 8.96 3.07
CA GLN A 24 -0.25 9.59 2.29
C GLN A 24 0.81 10.22 3.19
N THR A 25 0.38 10.95 4.20
CA THR A 25 1.29 11.59 5.15
C THR A 25 2.12 10.57 5.91
N ALA A 26 1.51 9.45 6.29
CA ALA A 26 2.19 8.40 7.04
C ALA A 26 3.34 7.76 6.23
N ILE A 27 3.22 7.70 4.91
CA ILE A 27 4.21 7.07 4.04
C ILE A 27 5.11 8.09 3.32
N ASP A 28 5.09 9.36 3.74
CA ASP A 28 5.85 10.42 3.09
C ASP A 28 7.36 10.13 3.16
N PRO A 29 8.05 10.04 2.00
CA PRO A 29 9.50 9.80 2.00
C PRO A 29 10.30 10.98 2.56
N GLN A 30 9.69 12.16 2.70
CA GLN A 30 10.30 13.33 3.32
C GLN A 30 10.09 13.40 4.83
N ALA A 31 9.40 12.40 5.40
CA ALA A 31 9.20 12.32 6.85
C ALA A 31 10.54 12.20 7.57
N PRO A 32 10.62 12.61 8.86
CA PRO A 32 11.88 12.54 9.61
C PRO A 32 12.48 11.14 9.69
N SER A 33 11.66 10.10 9.55
CA SER A 33 12.15 8.73 9.53
C SER A 33 11.33 7.89 8.55
N ASP A 34 11.91 6.77 8.12
CA ASP A 34 11.24 5.77 7.30
C ASP A 34 10.70 4.60 8.15
N ASP A 35 10.38 4.85 9.41
CA ASP A 35 9.98 3.81 10.36
C ASP A 35 8.77 3.02 9.89
N LEU A 36 7.77 3.69 9.29
CA LEU A 36 6.60 2.98 8.78
C LEU A 36 6.99 2.02 7.65
N ILE A 37 7.82 2.48 6.71
CA ILE A 37 8.25 1.65 5.58
C ILE A 37 9.09 0.47 6.09
N ARG A 38 9.99 0.71 7.03
CA ARG A 38 10.76 -0.37 7.68
C ARG A 38 9.84 -1.38 8.33
N SER A 39 8.80 -0.90 9.00
CA SER A 39 7.81 -1.76 9.67
C SER A 39 7.06 -2.64 8.66
N ILE A 40 6.72 -2.09 7.49
CA ILE A 40 6.05 -2.87 6.42
C ILE A 40 6.91 -4.07 6.03
N TYR A 41 8.20 -3.83 5.73
CA TYR A 41 9.10 -4.91 5.33
C TYR A 41 9.34 -5.90 6.46
N ALA A 42 9.50 -5.41 7.69
CA ALA A 42 9.70 -6.28 8.86
C ALA A 42 8.51 -7.21 9.08
N HIS A 43 7.28 -6.67 8.99
CA HIS A 43 6.07 -7.49 9.09
C HIS A 43 6.00 -8.51 7.97
N TRP A 44 6.32 -8.09 6.74
CA TRP A 44 6.25 -8.98 5.59
C TRP A 44 7.21 -10.16 5.73
N PHE A 45 8.46 -9.88 6.09
CA PHE A 45 9.47 -10.92 6.26
C PHE A 45 9.14 -11.85 7.45
N ALA A 46 8.44 -11.35 8.46
CA ALA A 46 7.99 -12.17 9.57
C ALA A 46 6.81 -13.09 9.18
N ILE A 47 5.90 -12.58 8.35
CA ILE A 47 4.75 -13.35 7.87
C ILE A 47 5.19 -14.40 6.84
N ASP A 48 6.11 -14.03 5.95
CA ASP A 48 6.54 -14.89 4.85
C ASP A 48 8.07 -14.81 4.72
N THR A 49 8.74 -15.78 5.31
CA THR A 49 10.22 -15.81 5.32
C THR A 49 10.82 -16.01 3.93
N THR A 50 10.04 -16.51 2.97
CA THR A 50 10.54 -16.77 1.61
C THR A 50 10.72 -15.49 0.80
N VAL A 51 10.00 -14.42 1.13
CA VAL A 51 10.09 -13.17 0.35
C VAL A 51 11.42 -12.44 0.54
N ARG A 52 12.11 -12.69 1.65
CA ARG A 52 13.40 -12.01 1.90
C ARG A 52 14.39 -12.23 0.77
N ASP A 53 14.39 -13.43 0.19
CA ASP A 53 15.31 -13.81 -0.89
C ASP A 53 15.02 -13.11 -2.21
N LEU A 54 13.84 -12.46 -2.34
CA LEU A 54 13.51 -11.66 -3.53
C LEU A 54 14.24 -10.32 -3.54
N PHE A 55 14.86 -9.93 -2.43
CA PHE A 55 15.49 -8.63 -2.26
C PHE A 55 16.98 -8.76 -1.96
N PRO A 56 17.78 -7.72 -2.30
CA PRO A 56 19.18 -7.69 -1.90
C PRO A 56 19.32 -7.52 -0.38
N PRO A 57 20.51 -7.81 0.19
CA PRO A 57 20.74 -7.65 1.63
C PRO A 57 20.48 -6.24 2.15
N ASP A 58 20.86 -5.21 1.38
CA ASP A 58 20.61 -3.80 1.74
C ASP A 58 19.30 -3.34 1.08
N LEU A 59 18.33 -2.98 1.91
CA LEU A 59 16.99 -2.58 1.47
C LEU A 59 16.80 -1.05 1.40
N ALA A 60 17.84 -0.25 1.67
CA ALA A 60 17.69 1.20 1.72
C ALA A 60 17.12 1.78 0.42
N HIS A 61 17.69 1.36 -0.73
CA HIS A 61 17.21 1.81 -2.04
C HIS A 61 15.78 1.33 -2.31
N GLN A 62 15.49 0.09 -1.96
CA GLN A 62 14.16 -0.50 -2.15
C GLN A 62 13.11 0.24 -1.32
N ARG A 63 13.43 0.54 -0.04
CA ARG A 63 12.51 1.29 0.82
C ARG A 63 12.24 2.68 0.28
N ALA A 64 13.27 3.37 -0.20
CA ALA A 64 13.13 4.71 -0.78
C ALA A 64 12.23 4.66 -2.02
N ALA A 65 12.47 3.71 -2.92
CA ALA A 65 11.68 3.56 -4.14
C ALA A 65 10.21 3.24 -3.83
N PHE A 66 9.97 2.35 -2.88
CA PHE A 66 8.62 1.99 -2.44
C PHE A 66 7.90 3.22 -1.85
N GLY A 67 8.57 3.95 -0.96
CA GLY A 67 7.99 5.13 -0.33
C GLY A 67 7.61 6.21 -1.33
N GLU A 68 8.50 6.51 -2.27
CA GLU A 68 8.24 7.50 -3.31
C GLU A 68 7.08 7.10 -4.21
N ALA A 69 7.05 5.84 -4.65
CA ALA A 69 5.99 5.35 -5.53
C ALA A 69 4.63 5.37 -4.83
N MET A 70 4.56 4.88 -3.60
CA MET A 70 3.30 4.81 -2.86
C MET A 70 2.81 6.19 -2.43
N HIS A 71 3.72 7.07 -2.06
CA HIS A 71 3.36 8.46 -1.74
C HIS A 71 2.73 9.14 -2.96
N TRP A 72 3.30 8.94 -4.15
CA TRP A 72 2.76 9.47 -5.39
C TRP A 72 1.38 8.88 -5.70
N VAL A 73 1.23 7.56 -5.61
CA VAL A 73 -0.06 6.90 -5.88
C VAL A 73 -1.15 7.45 -4.95
N LEU A 74 -0.86 7.51 -3.65
CA LEU A 74 -1.81 8.01 -2.68
C LEU A 74 -2.15 9.50 -2.93
N GLY A 75 -1.16 10.29 -3.34
CA GLY A 75 -1.38 11.69 -3.71
C GLY A 75 -2.31 11.84 -4.90
N GLU A 76 -2.18 10.98 -5.91
CA GLU A 76 -3.09 10.97 -7.05
C GLU A 76 -4.51 10.58 -6.65
N LEU A 77 -4.64 9.62 -5.73
CA LEU A 77 -5.95 9.22 -5.20
C LEU A 77 -6.59 10.34 -4.39
N VAL A 78 -5.81 11.07 -3.58
CA VAL A 78 -6.29 12.25 -2.86
C VAL A 78 -6.83 13.29 -3.84
N ALA A 79 -6.14 13.49 -4.95
CA ALA A 79 -6.55 14.41 -5.99
C ALA A 79 -7.67 13.87 -6.88
N GLN A 80 -8.18 12.69 -6.60
CA GLN A 80 -9.23 12.01 -7.39
C GLN A 80 -8.82 11.75 -8.83
N ARG A 81 -7.53 11.49 -9.04
CA ARG A 81 -6.96 11.09 -10.33
C ARG A 81 -6.53 9.63 -10.25
N SER A 82 -7.11 8.77 -11.07
CA SER A 82 -6.83 7.32 -11.00
C SER A 82 -6.19 6.76 -12.28
N GLN A 83 -6.27 7.49 -13.38
CA GLN A 83 -5.84 6.96 -14.68
C GLN A 83 -4.34 6.64 -14.72
N GLU A 84 -3.50 7.60 -14.34
CA GLU A 84 -2.05 7.40 -14.34
C GLU A 84 -1.57 6.41 -13.28
N PRO A 85 -2.04 6.48 -12.02
CA PRO A 85 -1.62 5.47 -11.05
C PRO A 85 -2.08 4.06 -11.42
N VAL A 86 -3.26 3.89 -11.99
CA VAL A 86 -3.70 2.56 -12.45
C VAL A 86 -2.77 2.03 -13.54
N ALA A 87 -2.41 2.86 -14.52
CA ALA A 87 -1.47 2.47 -15.58
C ALA A 87 -0.09 2.14 -15.02
N PHE A 88 0.41 2.93 -14.08
CA PHE A 88 1.68 2.70 -13.39
C PHE A 88 1.66 1.36 -12.65
N LEU A 89 0.61 1.11 -11.88
CA LEU A 89 0.48 -0.12 -11.09
C LEU A 89 0.36 -1.36 -11.98
N ALA A 90 -0.33 -1.24 -13.10
CA ALA A 90 -0.44 -2.34 -14.06
C ALA A 90 0.94 -2.72 -14.61
N GLN A 91 1.77 -1.72 -14.97
CA GLN A 91 3.12 -1.98 -15.43
C GLN A 91 3.99 -2.57 -14.33
N LEU A 92 3.87 -2.02 -13.13
CA LEU A 92 4.59 -2.53 -11.96
C LEU A 92 4.25 -4.00 -11.70
N GLY A 93 2.98 -4.36 -11.81
CA GLY A 93 2.54 -5.74 -11.66
C GLY A 93 3.16 -6.68 -12.70
N ARG A 94 3.21 -6.23 -13.96
CA ARG A 94 3.86 -7.01 -15.01
C ARG A 94 5.34 -7.23 -14.71
N ASP A 95 6.03 -6.20 -14.27
CA ASP A 95 7.44 -6.27 -13.94
C ASP A 95 7.70 -7.21 -12.75
N HIS A 96 6.85 -7.13 -11.72
CA HIS A 96 6.97 -8.01 -10.55
C HIS A 96 6.79 -9.48 -10.93
N ARG A 97 5.86 -9.79 -11.83
CA ARG A 97 5.69 -11.17 -12.30
C ARG A 97 6.92 -11.70 -13.02
N LYS A 98 7.64 -10.85 -13.74
CA LYS A 98 8.91 -11.22 -14.39
C LYS A 98 9.99 -11.59 -13.38
N TYR A 99 9.94 -11.01 -12.18
CA TYR A 99 10.89 -11.30 -11.10
C TYR A 99 10.45 -12.45 -10.21
N GLY A 100 9.37 -13.13 -10.55
CA GLY A 100 8.91 -14.30 -9.79
C GLY A 100 7.98 -13.99 -8.63
N VAL A 101 7.43 -12.78 -8.59
CA VAL A 101 6.45 -12.41 -7.56
C VAL A 101 5.11 -13.10 -7.88
N THR A 102 4.56 -13.80 -6.90
CA THR A 102 3.32 -14.58 -7.04
C THR A 102 2.17 -13.90 -6.30
N GLU A 103 0.95 -14.39 -6.51
CA GLU A 103 -0.23 -13.92 -5.77
C GLU A 103 -0.07 -14.14 -4.26
N ALA A 104 0.57 -15.22 -3.85
CA ALA A 104 0.83 -15.47 -2.43
C ALA A 104 1.74 -14.39 -1.83
N HIS A 105 2.71 -13.89 -2.58
CA HIS A 105 3.56 -12.78 -2.16
C HIS A 105 2.76 -11.50 -1.96
N TYR A 106 1.83 -11.21 -2.87
CA TYR A 106 0.96 -10.04 -2.75
C TYR A 106 0.04 -10.16 -1.54
N GLU A 107 -0.51 -11.33 -1.26
CA GLU A 107 -1.38 -11.54 -0.12
C GLU A 107 -0.67 -11.24 1.20
N THR A 108 0.54 -11.79 1.38
CA THR A 108 1.31 -11.54 2.61
C THR A 108 1.75 -10.10 2.69
N MET A 109 2.05 -9.45 1.56
CA MET A 109 2.39 -8.03 1.51
C MET A 109 1.20 -7.16 1.94
N ARG A 110 -0.01 -7.46 1.49
CA ARG A 110 -1.21 -6.75 1.91
C ARG A 110 -1.38 -6.80 3.44
N ARG A 111 -1.22 -7.98 4.01
CA ARG A 111 -1.33 -8.18 5.46
C ARG A 111 -0.26 -7.41 6.22
N ALA A 112 0.97 -7.45 5.73
CA ALA A 112 2.08 -6.74 6.34
C ALA A 112 1.87 -5.23 6.30
N TRP A 113 1.46 -4.70 5.16
CA TRP A 113 1.22 -3.27 4.98
C TRP A 113 0.10 -2.79 5.91
N TYR A 114 -1.02 -3.51 5.92
CA TYR A 114 -2.15 -3.18 6.78
C TYR A 114 -1.73 -3.17 8.27
N ALA A 115 -1.05 -4.21 8.71
CA ALA A 115 -0.61 -4.32 10.11
C ALA A 115 0.35 -3.19 10.49
N ALA A 116 1.30 -2.87 9.62
CA ALA A 116 2.28 -1.81 9.88
C ALA A 116 1.61 -0.43 9.96
N ILE A 117 0.72 -0.12 9.03
CA ILE A 117 0.03 1.18 9.03
C ILE A 117 -0.86 1.31 10.27
N ARG A 118 -1.61 0.28 10.59
CA ARG A 118 -2.49 0.31 11.76
C ARG A 118 -1.69 0.55 13.03
N SER A 119 -0.61 -0.17 13.20
CA SER A 119 0.27 -0.03 14.36
C SER A 119 0.93 1.36 14.39
N GLY A 120 1.40 1.83 13.23
CA GLY A 120 2.09 3.12 13.13
C GLY A 120 1.19 4.33 13.37
N LEU A 121 -0.07 4.27 12.96
CA LEU A 121 -1.01 5.36 13.17
C LEU A 121 -1.62 5.35 14.56
N ALA A 122 -1.66 4.19 15.22
CA ALA A 122 -2.11 4.05 16.60
C ALA A 122 -3.42 4.83 16.87
N ASP A 123 -3.37 5.89 17.69
CA ASP A 123 -4.55 6.67 18.06
C ASP A 123 -5.16 7.47 16.90
N HIS A 124 -4.44 7.64 15.81
CA HIS A 124 -4.96 8.31 14.60
C HIS A 124 -5.75 7.36 13.70
N TRP A 125 -5.82 6.07 14.05
CA TRP A 125 -6.58 5.09 13.31
C TRP A 125 -8.07 5.25 13.59
N THR A 126 -8.86 5.43 12.54
CA THR A 126 -10.31 5.59 12.62
C THR A 126 -10.97 4.60 11.66
N ALA A 127 -12.28 4.44 11.78
CA ALA A 127 -13.03 3.60 10.83
C ALA A 127 -12.86 4.08 9.39
N ALA A 128 -12.85 5.39 9.17
CA ALA A 128 -12.66 5.97 7.84
C ALA A 128 -11.26 5.67 7.29
N VAL A 129 -10.23 5.78 8.12
CA VAL A 129 -8.85 5.45 7.74
C VAL A 129 -8.73 3.95 7.44
N ASP A 130 -9.37 3.10 8.23
CA ASP A 130 -9.40 1.66 7.99
C ASP A 130 -9.97 1.34 6.60
N GLU A 131 -11.14 1.90 6.28
CA GLU A 131 -11.75 1.68 4.96
C GLU A 131 -10.86 2.17 3.82
N ALA A 132 -10.27 3.36 3.98
CA ALA A 132 -9.37 3.92 2.98
C ALA A 132 -8.12 3.04 2.80
N ALA A 133 -7.55 2.56 3.91
CA ALA A 133 -6.35 1.71 3.87
C ALA A 133 -6.65 0.40 3.15
N VAL A 134 -7.73 -0.27 3.50
CA VAL A 134 -8.13 -1.53 2.85
C VAL A 134 -8.36 -1.31 1.35
N ALA A 135 -9.10 -0.26 1.00
CA ALA A 135 -9.41 0.04 -0.40
C ALA A 135 -8.15 0.38 -1.21
N ALA A 136 -7.27 1.20 -0.65
CA ALA A 136 -6.03 1.59 -1.32
C ALA A 136 -5.07 0.40 -1.49
N ILE A 137 -4.87 -0.38 -0.44
CA ILE A 137 -4.00 -1.57 -0.48
C ILE A 137 -4.53 -2.56 -1.51
N ASN A 138 -5.83 -2.81 -1.54
CA ASN A 138 -6.43 -3.72 -2.51
C ASN A 138 -6.32 -3.20 -3.94
N LEU A 139 -6.50 -1.91 -4.16
CA LEU A 139 -6.31 -1.31 -5.48
C LEU A 139 -4.86 -1.48 -5.94
N ILE A 140 -3.90 -1.13 -5.10
CA ILE A 140 -2.47 -1.15 -5.45
C ILE A 140 -1.99 -2.57 -5.74
N THR A 141 -2.43 -3.54 -4.97
CA THR A 141 -1.96 -4.92 -5.09
C THR A 141 -2.81 -5.78 -6.02
N GLY A 142 -3.97 -5.30 -6.44
CA GLY A 142 -4.91 -6.05 -7.27
C GLY A 142 -4.82 -5.80 -8.77
N ILE A 143 -3.95 -4.89 -9.19
CA ILE A 143 -3.83 -4.52 -10.62
C ILE A 143 -2.76 -5.33 -11.35
#